data_90a6ac1e913f1b0261d4fe3d0976240d
#
_entry.id   90a6ac1e913f1b0261d4fe3d0976240d
#
_cell.length_a   1.000
_cell.length_b   1.000
_cell.length_c   1.000
_cell.angle_alpha   90.00
_cell.angle_beta   90.00
_cell.angle_gamma   90.00
#
_symmetry.space_group_name_H-M   'P 1'
#
loop_
_entity.id
_entity.type
_entity.pdbx_description
1 polymer ?
#
loop_
_entity_poly.entity_id
_entity_poly.type
_entity_poly.pdbx_seq_one_letter_code
_entity_poly.pdbx_strand_id
1 'polypeptide(L)'
;KESDKFVFEGFENLFTDKNYNKQLQLMMYVWLLHKNNYCPPEIMAPCIVPFRVFSGPRYILGSDKKPLRFSNFLMNDFESALSEFIGSIFAGEKFVQTQDQKTCEYCAYRIICTR
;
A
#
# COMPACT_ATOMS: atom_id res chain seq x y z
N LYS A 1 -6.61 -12.05 1.58
CA LYS A 1 -7.88 -12.51 1.97
C LYS A 1 -8.55 -11.52 2.89
N GLU A 2 -9.26 -11.96 3.87
CA GLU A 2 -9.90 -11.01 4.77
C GLU A 2 -8.91 -10.19 5.57
N SER A 3 -7.64 -10.54 5.50
CA SER A 3 -6.59 -9.74 6.14
C SER A 3 -6.26 -8.47 5.36
N ASP A 4 -6.61 -8.41 4.08
CA ASP A 4 -6.33 -7.22 3.28
C ASP A 4 -7.15 -6.03 3.76
N LYS A 5 -6.48 -4.92 3.99
CA LYS A 5 -7.12 -3.71 4.50
C LYS A 5 -7.31 -2.69 3.40
N PHE A 6 -8.51 -2.16 3.32
CA PHE A 6 -8.89 -1.21 2.27
C PHE A 6 -9.37 0.13 2.83
N VAL A 7 -9.40 0.30 4.14
CA VAL A 7 -9.71 1.60 4.74
C VAL A 7 -8.39 2.33 4.96
N PHE A 8 -8.30 3.55 4.45
CA PHE A 8 -7.11 4.36 4.62
C PHE A 8 -7.04 4.89 6.05
N GLU A 9 -5.97 4.57 6.74
CA GLU A 9 -5.77 4.93 8.14
C GLU A 9 -4.44 5.68 8.34
N GLY A 10 -4.02 6.42 7.33
CA GLY A 10 -2.77 7.16 7.38
C GLY A 10 -1.63 6.38 6.75
N PHE A 11 -0.44 6.94 6.80
CA PHE A 11 0.72 6.37 6.10
C PHE A 11 1.62 5.53 6.99
N GLU A 12 1.36 5.52 8.30
CA GLU A 12 2.25 4.85 9.24
C GLU A 12 2.40 3.37 8.94
N ASN A 13 1.28 2.66 8.78
CA ASN A 13 1.30 1.22 8.53
C ASN A 13 1.32 0.86 7.05
N LEU A 14 1.14 1.83 6.18
CA LEU A 14 1.00 1.59 4.75
C LEU A 14 2.23 0.90 4.17
N PHE A 15 3.42 1.28 4.62
CA PHE A 15 4.67 0.75 4.12
C PHE A 15 5.22 -0.42 4.94
N THR A 16 4.68 -0.68 6.10
CA THR A 16 5.26 -1.68 7.01
C THR A 16 4.35 -2.87 7.27
N ASP A 17 3.04 -2.69 7.21
CA ASP A 17 2.08 -3.77 7.50
C ASP A 17 1.65 -4.41 6.18
N LYS A 18 1.93 -5.71 6.06
CA LYS A 18 1.62 -6.45 4.83
C LYS A 18 0.14 -6.45 4.47
N ASN A 19 -0.75 -6.22 5.43
CA ASN A 19 -2.18 -6.18 5.17
C ASN A 19 -2.59 -4.96 4.36
N TYR A 20 -1.71 -3.96 4.25
CA TYR A 20 -1.93 -2.77 3.43
C TYR A 20 -1.24 -2.85 2.07
N ASN A 21 -0.64 -3.99 1.70
CA ASN A 21 0.12 -4.09 0.45
C ASN A 21 -0.69 -3.73 -0.78
N LYS A 22 -1.94 -4.18 -0.84
CA LYS A 22 -2.79 -3.86 -2.00
C LYS A 22 -3.18 -2.39 -2.02
N GLN A 23 -3.43 -1.83 -0.85
CA GLN A 23 -3.72 -0.41 -0.74
C GLN A 23 -2.52 0.42 -1.19
N LEU A 24 -1.32 0.05 -0.75
CA LEU A 24 -0.09 0.71 -1.17
C LEU A 24 0.09 0.64 -2.69
N GLN A 25 -0.15 -0.53 -3.26
CA GLN A 25 -0.02 -0.73 -4.70
C GLN A 25 -0.96 0.20 -5.48
N LEU A 26 -2.21 0.30 -5.04
CA LEU A 26 -3.17 1.17 -5.70
C LEU A 26 -2.79 2.64 -5.57
N MET A 27 -2.28 3.04 -4.40
CA MET A 27 -1.82 4.41 -4.21
C MET A 27 -0.62 4.73 -5.09
N MET A 28 0.29 3.77 -5.26
CA MET A 28 1.42 3.94 -6.16
C MET A 28 0.96 4.18 -7.60
N TYR A 29 -0.05 3.45 -8.03
CA TYR A 29 -0.60 3.65 -9.38
C TYR A 29 -1.19 5.05 -9.55
N VAL A 30 -1.94 5.52 -8.57
CA VAL A 30 -2.50 6.87 -8.61
C VAL A 30 -1.38 7.90 -8.66
N TRP A 31 -0.35 7.71 -7.84
CA TRP A 31 0.79 8.63 -7.79
C TRP A 31 1.53 8.67 -9.12
N LEU A 32 1.77 7.51 -9.73
CA LEU A 32 2.47 7.43 -11.01
C LEU A 32 1.67 8.12 -12.12
N LEU A 33 0.37 7.89 -12.16
CA LEU A 33 -0.48 8.54 -13.16
C LEU A 33 -0.53 10.05 -12.94
N HIS A 34 -0.59 10.47 -11.69
CA HIS A 34 -0.57 11.88 -11.34
C HIS A 34 0.73 12.55 -11.77
N LYS A 35 1.86 11.92 -11.48
CA LYS A 35 3.18 12.47 -11.84
C LYS A 35 3.39 12.53 -13.34
N ASN A 36 2.73 11.67 -14.09
CA ASN A 36 2.81 11.66 -15.55
C ASN A 36 1.69 12.48 -16.21
N ASN A 37 0.95 13.23 -15.43
CA ASN A 37 -0.08 14.17 -15.91
C ASN A 37 -1.18 13.51 -16.73
N TYR A 38 -1.54 12.27 -16.39
CA TYR A 38 -2.62 11.58 -17.10
C TYR A 38 -3.97 12.21 -16.82
N CYS A 39 -4.25 12.49 -15.56
CA CYS A 39 -5.48 13.14 -15.16
C CYS A 39 -5.34 13.64 -13.73
N PRO A 40 -6.20 14.55 -13.29
CA PRO A 40 -6.17 15.01 -11.90
C PRO A 40 -6.44 13.85 -10.94
N PRO A 41 -5.73 13.78 -9.81
CA PRO A 41 -5.93 12.68 -8.87
C PRO A 41 -7.35 12.64 -8.28
N GLU A 42 -8.02 13.78 -8.25
CA GLU A 42 -9.36 13.87 -7.68
C GLU A 42 -10.40 13.02 -8.42
N ILE A 43 -10.15 12.69 -9.68
CA ILE A 43 -11.09 11.88 -10.46
C ILE A 43 -10.67 10.42 -10.54
N MET A 44 -9.60 10.03 -9.85
CA MET A 44 -9.14 8.65 -9.84
C MET A 44 -9.81 7.88 -8.71
N ALA A 45 -10.24 6.66 -9.01
CA ALA A 45 -10.83 5.76 -8.02
C ALA A 45 -10.25 4.37 -8.24
N PRO A 46 -9.02 4.14 -7.77
CA PRO A 46 -8.38 2.84 -7.99
C PRO A 46 -9.12 1.73 -7.25
N CYS A 47 -9.18 0.58 -7.87
CA CYS A 47 -9.88 -0.55 -7.26
C CYS A 47 -9.23 -1.87 -7.68
N ILE A 48 -9.54 -2.91 -6.93
CA ILE A 48 -9.18 -4.28 -7.26
C ILE A 48 -10.45 -5.02 -7.61
N VAL A 49 -10.43 -5.73 -8.74
CA VAL A 49 -11.56 -6.56 -9.16
C VAL A 49 -11.16 -8.01 -8.94
N PRO A 50 -11.66 -8.66 -7.88
CA PRO A 50 -11.33 -10.06 -7.65
C PRO A 50 -12.13 -10.96 -8.61
N PHE A 51 -11.42 -11.81 -9.35
CA PHE A 51 -12.07 -12.74 -10.28
C PHE A 51 -12.49 -14.03 -9.61
N ARG A 52 -11.82 -14.39 -8.54
CA ARG A 52 -12.03 -15.66 -7.89
C ARG A 52 -13.35 -15.74 -7.16
N VAL A 53 -13.63 -14.70 -6.38
CA VAL A 53 -14.91 -14.53 -5.71
C VAL A 53 -15.39 -13.14 -6.09
N PHE A 54 -16.20 -13.07 -7.13
CA PHE A 54 -16.60 -11.77 -7.65
C PHE A 54 -17.66 -11.14 -6.77
N SER A 55 -17.28 -10.07 -6.09
CA SER A 55 -18.18 -9.28 -5.25
C SER A 55 -18.18 -7.81 -5.66
N GLY A 56 -17.66 -7.53 -6.86
CA GLY A 56 -17.53 -6.17 -7.38
C GLY A 56 -16.18 -5.57 -7.07
N PRO A 57 -15.94 -4.36 -7.53
CA PRO A 57 -14.66 -3.69 -7.31
C PRO A 57 -14.49 -3.31 -5.84
N ARG A 58 -13.25 -3.44 -5.36
CA ARG A 58 -12.90 -3.06 -4.00
C ARG A 58 -12.05 -1.81 -4.07
N TYR A 59 -12.60 -0.72 -3.60
CA TYR A 59 -11.94 0.59 -3.58
C TYR A 59 -11.23 0.81 -2.27
N ILE A 60 -10.22 1.70 -2.29
CA ILE A 60 -9.69 2.23 -1.04
C ILE A 60 -10.75 3.17 -0.46
N LEU A 61 -11.09 2.96 0.80
CA LEU A 61 -12.16 3.71 1.46
C LEU A 61 -11.58 4.72 2.45
N GLY A 62 -12.26 5.85 2.56
CA GLY A 62 -11.99 6.81 3.63
C GLY A 62 -12.67 6.40 4.92
N SER A 63 -12.52 7.23 5.94
CA SER A 63 -13.14 6.97 7.25
C SER A 63 -14.66 6.98 7.19
N ASP A 64 -15.23 7.64 6.19
CA ASP A 64 -16.68 7.69 5.97
C ASP A 64 -17.19 6.47 5.22
N LYS A 65 -16.32 5.49 4.96
CA LYS A 65 -16.64 4.25 4.24
C LYS A 65 -17.01 4.47 2.78
N LYS A 66 -16.65 5.62 2.23
CA LYS A 66 -16.82 5.93 0.81
C LYS A 66 -15.46 5.89 0.13
N PRO A 67 -15.42 5.73 -1.21
CA PRO A 67 -14.13 5.72 -1.91
C PRO A 67 -13.28 6.93 -1.55
N LEU A 68 -12.01 6.68 -1.26
CA LEU A 68 -11.09 7.71 -0.83
C LEU A 68 -10.89 8.75 -1.93
N ARG A 69 -10.92 10.01 -1.55
CA ARG A 69 -10.70 11.10 -2.48
C ARG A 69 -9.20 11.44 -2.52
N PHE A 70 -8.62 11.34 -3.70
CA PHE A 70 -7.20 11.62 -3.89
C PHE A 70 -7.01 13.08 -4.26
N SER A 71 -6.90 13.94 -3.25
CA SER A 71 -6.61 15.34 -3.46
C SER A 71 -5.12 15.53 -3.75
N ASN A 72 -4.76 16.69 -4.31
CA ASN A 72 -3.35 17.04 -4.46
C ASN A 72 -2.63 17.04 -3.12
N PHE A 73 -3.33 17.46 -2.08
CA PHE A 73 -2.79 17.48 -0.74
C PHE A 73 -2.43 16.07 -0.26
N LEU A 74 -3.34 15.13 -0.46
CA LEU A 74 -3.09 13.72 -0.10
C LEU A 74 -1.93 13.15 -0.92
N MET A 75 -1.84 13.49 -2.20
CA MET A 75 -0.75 13.02 -3.05
C MET A 75 0.58 13.57 -2.62
N ASN A 76 0.63 14.83 -2.19
CA ASN A 76 1.86 15.41 -1.66
C ASN A 76 2.29 14.74 -0.38
N ASP A 77 1.33 14.43 0.50
CA ASP A 77 1.62 13.70 1.74
C ASP A 77 2.11 12.29 1.45
N PHE A 78 1.51 11.63 0.47
CA PHE A 78 1.95 10.31 0.06
C PHE A 78 3.39 10.35 -0.48
N GLU A 79 3.69 11.33 -1.30
CA GLU A 79 5.03 11.47 -1.86
C GLU A 79 6.06 11.70 -0.76
N SER A 80 5.73 12.52 0.23
CA SER A 80 6.62 12.75 1.37
C SER A 80 6.85 11.46 2.16
N ALA A 81 5.79 10.70 2.41
CA ALA A 81 5.89 9.44 3.13
C ALA A 81 6.70 8.41 2.34
N LEU A 82 6.50 8.37 1.04
CA LEU A 82 7.23 7.47 0.15
C LEU A 82 8.72 7.83 0.14
N SER A 83 9.05 9.12 0.04
CA SER A 83 10.45 9.56 0.07
C SER A 83 11.11 9.20 1.38
N GLU A 84 10.41 9.37 2.48
CA GLU A 84 10.93 9.04 3.79
C GLU A 84 11.19 7.54 3.91
N PHE A 85 10.26 6.74 3.41
CA PHE A 85 10.42 5.28 3.42
C PHE A 85 11.61 4.83 2.58
N ILE A 86 11.73 5.34 1.37
CA ILE A 86 12.84 5.00 0.48
C ILE A 86 14.16 5.45 1.11
N GLY A 87 14.18 6.66 1.69
CA GLY A 87 15.35 7.18 2.38
C GLY A 87 15.78 6.28 3.53
N SER A 88 14.82 5.71 4.26
CA SER A 88 15.15 4.82 5.36
C SER A 88 15.80 3.53 4.86
N ILE A 89 15.44 3.06 3.67
CA ILE A 89 16.07 1.87 3.08
C ILE A 89 17.53 2.15 2.77
N PHE A 90 17.82 3.31 2.16
CA PHE A 90 19.19 3.66 1.81
C PHE A 90 20.06 4.02 3.02
N ALA A 91 19.42 4.57 4.05
CA ALA A 91 20.14 4.91 5.28
C ALA A 91 20.27 3.73 6.24
N GLY A 92 19.54 2.64 5.97
CA GLY A 92 19.49 1.49 6.86
C GLY A 92 20.82 0.77 6.95
N GLU A 93 21.36 0.69 8.14
CA GLU A 93 22.61 -0.02 8.38
C GLU A 93 22.35 -1.46 8.80
N LYS A 94 21.11 -1.77 9.21
CA LYS A 94 20.79 -3.06 9.76
C LYS A 94 19.37 -3.44 9.37
N PHE A 95 19.23 -4.59 8.75
CA PHE A 95 17.93 -5.14 8.39
C PHE A 95 17.59 -6.26 9.37
N VAL A 96 16.48 -6.09 10.08
CA VAL A 96 16.08 -7.00 11.14
C VAL A 96 15.09 -8.02 10.58
N GLN A 97 15.30 -9.27 10.96
CA GLN A 97 14.41 -10.36 10.58
C GLN A 97 13.02 -10.15 11.19
N THR A 98 11.98 -10.37 10.39
CA THR A 98 10.61 -10.21 10.87
C THR A 98 10.29 -11.21 11.98
N GLN A 99 9.47 -10.79 12.92
CA GLN A 99 8.96 -11.67 13.97
C GLN A 99 7.69 -12.39 13.53
N ASP A 100 7.09 -11.99 12.41
CA ASP A 100 5.87 -12.61 11.91
C ASP A 100 6.21 -13.88 11.13
N GLN A 101 6.05 -15.03 11.78
CA GLN A 101 6.34 -16.33 11.18
C GLN A 101 5.49 -16.61 9.94
N LYS A 102 4.29 -16.05 9.87
CA LYS A 102 3.42 -16.26 8.72
C LYS A 102 3.97 -15.61 7.46
N THR A 103 4.70 -14.52 7.61
CA THR A 103 5.38 -13.88 6.49
C THR A 103 6.43 -14.81 5.88
N CYS A 104 7.03 -15.68 6.70
CA CYS A 104 8.09 -16.59 6.27
C CYS A 104 7.57 -17.90 5.70
N GLU A 105 6.30 -18.20 5.86
CA GLU A 105 5.73 -19.52 5.52
C GLU A 105 6.00 -19.93 4.07
N TYR A 106 5.86 -18.99 3.14
CA TYR A 106 6.09 -19.26 1.73
C TYR A 106 7.28 -18.48 1.17
N CYS A 107 8.17 -18.03 2.04
CA CYS A 107 9.34 -17.27 1.62
C CYS A 107 10.41 -18.21 1.05
N ALA A 108 10.98 -17.81 -0.09
CA ALA A 108 12.03 -18.59 -0.76
C ALA A 108 13.29 -18.71 0.08
N TYR A 109 13.53 -17.76 0.98
CA TYR A 109 14.75 -17.72 1.80
C TYR A 109 14.55 -18.19 3.22
N ARG A 110 13.44 -18.84 3.46
CA ARG A 110 13.03 -19.28 4.78
C ARG A 110 14.08 -20.15 5.47
N ILE A 111 14.71 -21.06 4.72
CA ILE A 111 15.73 -21.98 5.27
C ILE A 111 16.95 -21.19 5.72
N ILE A 112 17.36 -20.19 4.93
CA ILE A 112 18.51 -19.36 5.28
C ILE A 112 18.26 -18.61 6.58
N CYS A 113 17.03 -18.18 6.80
CA CYS A 113 16.64 -17.46 8.01
C CYS A 113 16.31 -18.37 9.17
N THR A 114 16.40 -19.68 9.01
CA THR A 114 16.06 -20.68 10.01
C THR A 114 14.62 -20.56 10.53
N ARG A 115 13.68 -20.30 9.62
CA ARG A 115 12.26 -20.14 9.97
C ARG A 115 11.37 -21.37 9.63
#